data_8fbdfbe21454a76fae9e390724039d73
#
_entry.id   8fbdfbe21454a76fae9e390724039d73
#
_cell.length_a   1.000
_cell.length_b   1.000
_cell.length_c   1.000
_cell.angle_alpha   90.00
_cell.angle_beta   90.00
_cell.angle_gamma   90.00
#
_symmetry.space_group_name_H-M   'P 1'
#
loop_
_entity.id
_entity.type
_entity.pdbx_description
1 polymer ?
#
loop_
_entity_poly.entity_id
_entity_poly.type
_entity_poly.pdbx_seq_one_letter_code
_entity_poly.pdbx_strand_id
1 'polypeptide(L)'
;MSRRAELAFASPRKLPRARDLNGRVVVLDLAFASEASSGGFEKITLPFIEQLGPRLAGWVDHHDHVMHERYRGDARFVLATKAEHGACPEMVTPEVIARIGPVDTIVCHTDFDGLCSAAKWLREGVEPYPGADADARAIDTRTAAPGPLGERFDRALRARPRDTALAGLVVRHLAAGLADPSLWEPIDRAASELAPIEEATRRVAAGYSVVQLVERKGVPPSVRSLAFLDVTPHHGRYDKTLLLLLGQERAGVALVVDTDTVTVAARFDSGLSFLELLGLSGGMPTLVSIPKKRLQETLERVGVDRAEASRLAG
;
A
#
# COMPACT_ATOMS: atom_id res chain seq x y z
N MET A 1 1.27 -35.40 -1.24
CA MET A 1 1.02 -34.18 -0.45
C MET A 1 1.64 -33.02 -1.22
N SER A 2 0.84 -32.12 -1.77
CA SER A 2 1.37 -30.90 -2.41
C SER A 2 2.09 -30.07 -1.34
N ARG A 3 3.36 -29.71 -1.59
CA ARG A 3 4.14 -28.86 -0.70
C ARG A 3 3.44 -27.50 -0.66
N ARG A 4 3.05 -27.03 0.50
CA ARG A 4 2.47 -25.67 0.64
C ARG A 4 3.51 -24.65 0.18
N ALA A 5 3.10 -23.69 -0.65
CA ALA A 5 3.99 -22.63 -1.10
C ALA A 5 4.55 -21.86 0.11
N GLU A 6 5.84 -21.50 0.03
CA GLU A 6 6.51 -20.67 1.04
C GLU A 6 6.08 -19.21 0.88
N LEU A 7 6.00 -18.48 2.00
CA LEU A 7 5.65 -17.06 2.00
C LEU A 7 6.92 -16.21 2.16
N ALA A 8 7.05 -15.21 1.31
CA ALA A 8 8.05 -14.16 1.42
C ALA A 8 7.36 -12.80 1.41
N PHE A 9 7.71 -11.94 2.36
CA PHE A 9 7.10 -10.62 2.50
C PHE A 9 8.03 -9.54 1.96
N ALA A 10 7.46 -8.60 1.20
CA ALA A 10 8.21 -7.59 0.50
C ALA A 10 7.52 -6.21 0.52
N SER A 11 8.19 -5.23 -0.02
CA SER A 11 7.60 -3.93 -0.37
C SER A 11 8.20 -3.46 -1.70
N PRO A 12 7.58 -2.52 -2.42
CA PRO A 12 8.14 -1.98 -3.66
C PRO A 12 9.56 -1.41 -3.52
N ARG A 13 9.92 -1.00 -2.29
CA ARG A 13 11.27 -0.46 -1.98
C ARG A 13 12.29 -1.53 -1.63
N LYS A 14 11.84 -2.72 -1.21
CA LYS A 14 12.71 -3.79 -0.73
C LYS A 14 12.13 -5.14 -1.13
N LEU A 15 12.53 -5.60 -2.30
CA LEU A 15 12.25 -6.96 -2.78
C LEU A 15 13.24 -7.96 -2.16
N PRO A 16 12.85 -9.24 -1.98
CA PRO A 16 13.77 -10.29 -1.54
C PRO A 16 14.81 -10.56 -2.63
N ARG A 17 15.91 -11.20 -2.26
CA ARG A 17 16.89 -11.64 -3.26
C ARG A 17 16.27 -12.82 -4.02
N ALA A 18 16.26 -12.77 -5.35
CA ALA A 18 15.69 -13.82 -6.19
C ALA A 18 16.29 -15.21 -5.91
N ARG A 19 17.58 -15.28 -5.55
CA ARG A 19 18.30 -16.53 -5.22
C ARG A 19 17.84 -17.18 -3.90
N ASP A 20 17.21 -16.40 -2.99
CA ASP A 20 16.75 -16.88 -1.69
C ASP A 20 15.30 -17.43 -1.77
N LEU A 21 14.66 -17.29 -2.93
CA LEU A 21 13.31 -17.79 -3.21
C LEU A 21 13.38 -19.17 -3.86
N ASN A 22 12.52 -20.08 -3.42
CA ASN A 22 12.47 -21.45 -3.94
C ASN A 22 11.57 -21.57 -5.16
N GLY A 23 11.99 -22.37 -6.13
CA GLY A 23 11.22 -22.84 -7.27
C GLY A 23 10.53 -21.74 -8.09
N ARG A 24 9.29 -21.98 -8.47
CA ARG A 24 8.42 -21.05 -9.20
C ARG A 24 7.82 -20.02 -8.25
N VAL A 25 7.86 -18.76 -8.63
CA VAL A 25 7.50 -17.62 -7.78
C VAL A 25 6.32 -16.86 -8.36
N VAL A 26 5.29 -16.60 -7.54
CA VAL A 26 4.26 -15.59 -7.84
C VAL A 26 4.46 -14.37 -6.94
N VAL A 27 4.26 -13.19 -7.51
CA VAL A 27 4.31 -11.90 -6.82
C VAL A 27 2.89 -11.32 -6.77
N LEU A 28 2.42 -10.95 -5.58
CA LEU A 28 1.06 -10.48 -5.34
C LEU A 28 1.11 -9.13 -4.63
N ASP A 29 0.37 -8.15 -5.14
CA ASP A 29 0.20 -6.84 -4.51
C ASP A 29 1.52 -6.12 -4.23
N LEU A 30 2.41 -6.14 -5.19
CA LEU A 30 3.66 -5.40 -5.13
C LEU A 30 3.78 -4.49 -6.35
N ALA A 31 3.59 -3.20 -6.12
CA ALA A 31 3.80 -2.19 -7.14
C ALA A 31 5.20 -2.27 -7.74
N PHE A 32 5.32 -2.01 -9.03
CA PHE A 32 6.63 -1.72 -9.60
C PHE A 32 7.21 -0.49 -8.91
N ALA A 33 8.50 -0.54 -8.59
CA ALA A 33 9.18 0.55 -7.90
C ALA A 33 9.20 1.82 -8.76
N SER A 34 8.74 2.93 -8.20
CA SER A 34 8.82 4.26 -8.81
C SER A 34 10.00 5.06 -8.28
N GLU A 35 10.21 6.27 -8.79
CA GLU A 35 11.25 7.19 -8.33
C GLU A 35 11.12 7.54 -6.84
N ALA A 36 9.91 7.45 -6.30
CA ALA A 36 9.64 7.57 -4.87
C ALA A 36 10.35 6.48 -4.03
N SER A 37 10.75 5.38 -4.65
CA SER A 37 11.42 4.22 -4.02
C SER A 37 12.96 4.29 -4.08
N SER A 38 13.56 5.45 -4.30
CA SER A 38 15.02 5.66 -4.30
C SER A 38 15.82 4.83 -5.31
N GLY A 39 15.20 4.32 -6.35
CA GLY A 39 15.86 3.52 -7.38
C GLY A 39 15.01 3.35 -8.63
N GLY A 40 13.70 3.40 -8.47
CA GLY A 40 12.75 3.22 -9.54
C GLY A 40 12.75 1.81 -10.12
N PHE A 41 11.97 1.65 -11.17
CA PHE A 41 11.78 0.38 -11.86
C PHE A 41 13.10 -0.27 -12.30
N GLU A 42 13.98 0.50 -12.95
CA GLU A 42 15.21 0.00 -13.55
C GLU A 42 16.22 -0.54 -12.52
N LYS A 43 16.20 -0.03 -11.28
CA LYS A 43 17.17 -0.44 -10.25
C LYS A 43 16.63 -1.45 -9.26
N ILE A 44 15.31 -1.57 -9.14
CA ILE A 44 14.67 -2.43 -8.13
C ILE A 44 13.86 -3.54 -8.79
N THR A 45 12.84 -3.18 -9.57
CA THR A 45 11.88 -4.17 -10.10
C THR A 45 12.46 -4.95 -11.27
N LEU A 46 13.08 -4.28 -12.26
CA LEU A 46 13.64 -4.94 -13.43
C LEU A 46 14.70 -5.98 -13.08
N PRO A 47 15.71 -5.69 -12.24
CA PRO A 47 16.71 -6.69 -11.87
C PRO A 47 16.10 -7.91 -11.13
N PHE A 48 15.04 -7.70 -10.36
CA PHE A 48 14.35 -8.81 -9.69
C PHE A 48 13.61 -9.70 -10.68
N ILE A 49 12.90 -9.11 -11.66
CA ILE A 49 12.26 -9.84 -12.76
C ILE A 49 13.28 -10.65 -13.55
N GLU A 50 14.40 -10.02 -13.93
CA GLU A 50 15.46 -10.65 -14.71
C GLU A 50 16.16 -11.80 -13.95
N GLN A 51 16.46 -11.61 -12.65
CA GLN A 51 17.06 -12.65 -11.81
C GLN A 51 16.13 -13.84 -11.55
N LEU A 52 14.83 -13.63 -11.47
CA LEU A 52 13.87 -14.73 -11.43
C LEU A 52 13.78 -15.43 -12.78
N GLY A 53 13.82 -14.70 -13.90
CA GLY A 53 13.77 -15.23 -15.25
C GLY A 53 12.57 -16.19 -15.44
N PRO A 54 12.78 -17.46 -15.85
CA PRO A 54 11.72 -18.43 -16.05
C PRO A 54 11.05 -18.89 -14.75
N ARG A 55 11.64 -18.64 -13.59
CA ARG A 55 11.04 -18.94 -12.30
C ARG A 55 9.93 -17.96 -11.89
N LEU A 56 9.88 -16.75 -12.50
CA LEU A 56 8.74 -15.85 -12.33
C LEU A 56 7.53 -16.46 -13.01
N ALA A 57 6.64 -17.06 -12.22
CA ALA A 57 5.43 -17.70 -12.70
C ALA A 57 4.32 -16.66 -12.95
N GLY A 58 4.20 -15.66 -12.08
CA GLY A 58 3.22 -14.60 -12.23
C GLY A 58 3.52 -13.36 -11.39
N TRP A 59 2.99 -12.22 -11.83
CA TRP A 59 2.95 -10.95 -11.10
C TRP A 59 1.53 -10.40 -11.20
N VAL A 60 0.81 -10.35 -10.08
CA VAL A 60 -0.57 -9.84 -10.00
C VAL A 60 -0.55 -8.57 -9.15
N ASP A 61 -0.88 -7.44 -9.75
CA ASP A 61 -0.80 -6.13 -9.09
C ASP A 61 -1.81 -5.14 -9.67
N HIS A 62 -2.32 -4.26 -8.83
CA HIS A 62 -3.33 -3.24 -9.17
C HIS A 62 -2.82 -1.79 -8.98
N HIS A 63 -1.56 -1.59 -8.72
CA HIS A 63 -0.98 -0.27 -8.62
C HIS A 63 -0.70 0.32 -10.01
N ASP A 64 -0.87 1.64 -10.15
CA ASP A 64 -0.56 2.31 -11.40
C ASP A 64 0.95 2.32 -11.68
N HIS A 65 1.36 2.02 -12.92
CA HIS A 65 2.76 2.19 -13.33
C HIS A 65 2.91 2.27 -14.85
N VAL A 66 3.70 3.25 -15.36
CA VAL A 66 3.92 3.43 -16.80
C VAL A 66 4.56 2.21 -17.47
N MET A 67 5.34 1.42 -16.73
CA MET A 67 6.00 0.23 -17.24
C MET A 67 5.07 -0.98 -17.40
N HIS A 68 3.80 -0.91 -16.98
CA HIS A 68 2.82 -1.97 -17.25
C HIS A 68 2.65 -2.23 -18.74
N GLU A 69 2.74 -1.19 -19.56
CA GLU A 69 2.67 -1.31 -21.02
C GLU A 69 3.72 -2.27 -21.58
N ARG A 70 4.95 -2.26 -21.03
CA ARG A 70 6.04 -3.16 -21.45
C ARG A 70 5.70 -4.64 -21.28
N TYR A 71 4.82 -4.97 -20.30
CA TYR A 71 4.48 -6.35 -19.94
C TYR A 71 3.08 -6.78 -20.39
N ARG A 72 2.33 -5.92 -21.08
CA ARG A 72 0.95 -6.18 -21.54
C ARG A 72 0.80 -7.48 -22.34
N GLY A 73 1.81 -7.87 -23.11
CA GLY A 73 1.82 -9.07 -23.94
C GLY A 73 2.36 -10.34 -23.23
N ASP A 74 2.84 -10.23 -22.00
CA ASP A 74 3.42 -11.35 -21.25
C ASP A 74 2.35 -11.94 -20.30
N ALA A 75 1.92 -13.15 -20.58
CA ALA A 75 0.85 -13.83 -19.84
C ALA A 75 1.15 -14.05 -18.34
N ARG A 76 2.42 -13.89 -17.93
CA ARG A 76 2.80 -13.94 -16.51
C ARG A 76 2.33 -12.71 -15.74
N PHE A 77 2.11 -11.58 -16.40
CA PHE A 77 1.74 -10.34 -15.75
C PHE A 77 0.21 -10.11 -15.85
N VAL A 78 -0.39 -9.90 -14.69
CA VAL A 78 -1.81 -9.56 -14.52
C VAL A 78 -1.80 -8.20 -13.82
N LEU A 79 -1.72 -7.15 -14.63
CA LEU A 79 -1.51 -5.79 -14.14
C LEU A 79 -2.75 -4.95 -14.44
N ALA A 80 -3.21 -4.24 -13.45
CA ALA A 80 -4.33 -3.31 -13.53
C ALA A 80 -3.94 -1.97 -12.88
N THR A 81 -4.88 -1.05 -12.84
CA THR A 81 -4.77 0.22 -12.13
C THR A 81 -5.65 0.20 -10.88
N LYS A 82 -5.39 1.10 -9.94
CA LYS A 82 -6.25 1.30 -8.77
C LYS A 82 -7.69 1.68 -9.14
N ALA A 83 -7.88 2.31 -10.27
CA ALA A 83 -9.21 2.66 -10.77
C ALA A 83 -10.00 1.43 -11.28
N GLU A 84 -9.32 0.44 -11.83
CA GLU A 84 -9.93 -0.81 -12.31
C GLU A 84 -10.21 -1.78 -11.16
N HIS A 85 -9.24 -1.96 -10.25
CA HIS A 85 -9.36 -2.82 -9.08
C HIS A 85 -8.93 -2.08 -7.82
N GLY A 86 -9.84 -1.90 -6.89
CA GLY A 86 -9.60 -1.20 -5.62
C GLY A 86 -8.70 -2.00 -4.66
N ALA A 87 -8.61 -3.32 -4.81
CA ALA A 87 -7.74 -4.19 -4.05
C ALA A 87 -7.23 -5.38 -4.88
N CYS A 88 -6.01 -5.82 -4.62
CA CYS A 88 -5.35 -6.89 -5.37
C CYS A 88 -6.08 -8.25 -5.28
N PRO A 89 -6.69 -8.69 -4.16
CA PRO A 89 -7.37 -10.00 -4.12
C PRO A 89 -8.54 -10.11 -5.10
N GLU A 90 -9.13 -9.01 -5.58
CA GLU A 90 -10.14 -9.03 -6.64
C GLU A 90 -9.61 -9.63 -7.94
N MET A 91 -8.31 -9.52 -8.19
CA MET A 91 -7.61 -10.04 -9.36
C MET A 91 -7.13 -11.49 -9.20
N VAL A 92 -7.11 -12.02 -7.97
CA VAL A 92 -6.68 -13.39 -7.68
C VAL A 92 -7.87 -14.34 -7.86
N THR A 93 -8.18 -14.65 -9.12
CA THR A 93 -9.30 -15.52 -9.50
C THR A 93 -8.85 -16.95 -9.80
N PRO A 94 -9.77 -17.94 -9.78
CA PRO A 94 -9.45 -19.31 -10.18
C PRO A 94 -8.81 -19.40 -11.57
N GLU A 95 -9.27 -18.57 -12.53
CA GLU A 95 -8.76 -18.53 -13.90
C GLU A 95 -7.31 -18.03 -13.96
N VAL A 96 -6.99 -16.99 -13.18
CA VAL A 96 -5.62 -16.44 -13.08
C VAL A 96 -4.70 -17.49 -12.47
N ILE A 97 -5.13 -18.15 -11.40
CA ILE A 97 -4.35 -19.21 -10.74
C ILE A 97 -4.14 -20.41 -11.66
N ALA A 98 -5.18 -20.88 -12.35
CA ALA A 98 -5.09 -21.98 -13.30
C ALA A 98 -4.14 -21.65 -14.45
N ARG A 99 -4.17 -20.42 -14.98
CA ARG A 99 -3.29 -19.95 -16.05
C ARG A 99 -1.82 -19.92 -15.63
N ILE A 100 -1.53 -19.40 -14.44
CA ILE A 100 -0.17 -19.29 -13.90
C ILE A 100 0.34 -20.68 -13.46
N GLY A 101 -0.53 -21.49 -12.91
CA GLY A 101 -0.23 -22.84 -12.44
C GLY A 101 0.47 -22.90 -11.07
N PRO A 102 0.94 -24.08 -10.65
CA PRO A 102 1.54 -24.30 -9.34
C PRO A 102 2.77 -23.43 -9.10
N VAL A 103 2.94 -22.93 -7.87
CA VAL A 103 4.09 -22.13 -7.43
C VAL A 103 4.65 -22.71 -6.13
N ASP A 104 5.96 -22.48 -5.91
CA ASP A 104 6.68 -22.92 -4.72
C ASP A 104 6.83 -21.78 -3.71
N THR A 105 6.80 -20.51 -4.18
CA THR A 105 6.92 -19.33 -3.34
C THR A 105 5.90 -18.27 -3.75
N ILE A 106 5.26 -17.67 -2.75
CA ILE A 106 4.40 -16.48 -2.87
C ILE A 106 5.13 -15.30 -2.24
N VAL A 107 5.41 -14.27 -3.02
CA VAL A 107 5.95 -12.99 -2.53
C VAL A 107 4.78 -12.01 -2.48
N CYS A 108 4.48 -11.42 -1.31
CA CYS A 108 3.36 -10.49 -1.18
C CYS A 108 3.71 -9.28 -0.29
N HIS A 109 2.90 -8.23 -0.41
CA HIS A 109 2.95 -7.08 0.50
C HIS A 109 2.44 -7.47 1.91
N THR A 110 2.72 -6.64 2.92
CA THR A 110 2.40 -6.96 4.33
C THR A 110 1.16 -6.26 4.85
N ASP A 111 0.43 -5.56 4.02
CA ASP A 111 -0.88 -5.00 4.34
C ASP A 111 -2.00 -6.01 4.11
N PHE A 112 -3.23 -5.63 4.42
CA PHE A 112 -4.32 -6.60 4.43
C PHE A 112 -4.63 -7.17 3.04
N ASP A 113 -4.62 -6.35 1.98
CA ASP A 113 -4.95 -6.84 0.64
C ASP A 113 -3.84 -7.72 0.04
N GLY A 114 -2.57 -7.44 0.30
CA GLY A 114 -1.47 -8.33 -0.05
C GLY A 114 -1.56 -9.68 0.66
N LEU A 115 -1.87 -9.69 1.97
CA LEU A 115 -2.03 -10.92 2.74
C LEU A 115 -3.30 -11.69 2.35
N CYS A 116 -4.40 -10.99 2.06
CA CYS A 116 -5.63 -11.57 1.54
C CYS A 116 -5.41 -12.20 0.16
N SER A 117 -4.66 -11.54 -0.73
CA SER A 117 -4.25 -12.07 -2.04
C SER A 117 -3.47 -13.38 -1.90
N ALA A 118 -2.49 -13.43 -0.99
CA ALA A 118 -1.72 -14.63 -0.72
C ALA A 118 -2.60 -15.77 -0.18
N ALA A 119 -3.51 -15.47 0.74
CA ALA A 119 -4.44 -16.45 1.29
C ALA A 119 -5.41 -16.97 0.21
N LYS A 120 -5.96 -16.09 -0.62
CA LYS A 120 -6.85 -16.43 -1.72
C LYS A 120 -6.14 -17.28 -2.78
N TRP A 121 -4.86 -17.01 -3.07
CA TRP A 121 -4.02 -17.88 -3.89
C TRP A 121 -3.94 -19.30 -3.34
N LEU A 122 -3.64 -19.45 -2.04
CA LEU A 122 -3.58 -20.75 -1.35
C LEU A 122 -4.93 -21.48 -1.27
N ARG A 123 -6.03 -20.77 -1.51
CA ARG A 123 -7.41 -21.27 -1.57
C ARG A 123 -7.95 -21.40 -3.00
N GLU A 124 -7.06 -21.41 -3.98
CA GLU A 124 -7.42 -21.58 -5.39
C GLU A 124 -8.43 -20.55 -5.92
N GLY A 125 -8.33 -19.29 -5.42
CA GLY A 125 -9.16 -18.17 -5.82
C GLY A 125 -10.45 -18.00 -4.99
N VAL A 126 -10.67 -18.84 -3.98
CA VAL A 126 -11.83 -18.72 -3.08
C VAL A 126 -11.54 -17.71 -1.97
N GLU A 127 -12.46 -16.78 -1.72
CA GLU A 127 -12.34 -15.82 -0.62
C GLU A 127 -12.08 -16.54 0.73
N PRO A 128 -11.20 -15.98 1.59
CA PRO A 128 -10.97 -16.50 2.94
C PRO A 128 -12.23 -16.57 3.80
N TYR A 129 -13.10 -15.58 3.66
CA TYR A 129 -14.43 -15.49 4.26
C TYR A 129 -15.31 -14.64 3.34
N PRO A 130 -16.66 -14.75 3.42
CA PRO A 130 -17.55 -13.95 2.59
C PRO A 130 -17.34 -12.45 2.80
N GLY A 131 -17.00 -11.73 1.72
CA GLY A 131 -16.73 -10.29 1.76
C GLY A 131 -15.27 -9.90 2.03
N ALA A 132 -14.33 -10.84 2.02
CA ALA A 132 -12.91 -10.53 2.22
C ALA A 132 -12.33 -9.58 1.16
N ASP A 133 -12.74 -9.72 -0.10
CA ASP A 133 -12.34 -8.81 -1.18
C ASP A 133 -12.91 -7.39 -0.96
N ALA A 134 -14.15 -7.28 -0.48
CA ALA A 134 -14.77 -6.00 -0.14
C ALA A 134 -14.06 -5.32 1.06
N ASP A 135 -13.69 -6.09 2.08
CA ASP A 135 -12.91 -5.61 3.21
C ASP A 135 -11.52 -5.11 2.76
N ALA A 136 -10.84 -5.87 1.88
CA ALA A 136 -9.56 -5.47 1.33
C ALA A 136 -9.68 -4.14 0.56
N ARG A 137 -10.70 -4.00 -0.30
CA ARG A 137 -10.98 -2.74 -1.02
C ARG A 137 -11.25 -1.58 -0.06
N ALA A 138 -12.07 -1.79 0.96
CA ALA A 138 -12.40 -0.75 1.93
C ALA A 138 -11.17 -0.29 2.72
N ILE A 139 -10.29 -1.22 3.09
CA ILE A 139 -9.05 -0.96 3.82
C ILE A 139 -8.04 -0.22 2.94
N ASP A 140 -7.85 -0.62 1.70
CA ASP A 140 -6.84 -0.04 0.83
C ASP A 140 -7.26 1.33 0.29
N THR A 141 -8.50 1.49 -0.14
CA THR A 141 -9.02 2.76 -0.70
C THR A 141 -9.49 3.76 0.37
N ARG A 142 -9.83 3.29 1.57
CA ARG A 142 -10.44 4.10 2.64
C ARG A 142 -11.71 4.84 2.23
N THR A 143 -12.42 4.33 1.22
CA THR A 143 -13.70 4.90 0.73
C THR A 143 -14.91 4.40 1.52
N ALA A 144 -14.77 3.30 2.24
CA ALA A 144 -15.78 2.72 3.12
C ALA A 144 -15.14 2.16 4.39
N ALA A 145 -15.94 1.89 5.39
CA ALA A 145 -15.50 1.11 6.54
C ALA A 145 -15.46 -0.38 6.18
N PRO A 146 -14.40 -1.11 6.54
CA PRO A 146 -14.39 -2.56 6.41
C PRO A 146 -15.40 -3.21 7.36
N GLY A 147 -15.78 -4.44 7.08
CA GLY A 147 -16.55 -5.26 8.01
C GLY A 147 -15.74 -5.63 9.27
N PRO A 148 -16.41 -6.21 10.29
CA PRO A 148 -15.76 -6.49 11.57
C PRO A 148 -14.53 -7.39 11.50
N LEU A 149 -14.48 -8.31 10.54
CA LEU A 149 -13.31 -9.20 10.33
C LEU A 149 -12.16 -8.43 9.72
N GLY A 150 -12.41 -7.68 8.64
CA GLY A 150 -11.40 -6.84 8.00
C GLY A 150 -10.81 -5.82 8.97
N GLU A 151 -11.67 -5.17 9.79
CA GLU A 151 -11.22 -4.24 10.82
C GLU A 151 -10.26 -4.88 11.84
N ARG A 152 -10.54 -6.11 12.31
CA ARG A 152 -9.65 -6.82 13.24
C ARG A 152 -8.27 -7.03 12.65
N PHE A 153 -8.19 -7.45 11.38
CA PHE A 153 -6.91 -7.64 10.69
C PHE A 153 -6.21 -6.30 10.44
N ASP A 154 -6.90 -5.28 9.91
CA ASP A 154 -6.33 -3.95 9.66
C ASP A 154 -5.74 -3.35 10.94
N ARG A 155 -6.47 -3.42 12.06
CA ARG A 155 -5.98 -2.94 13.36
C ARG A 155 -4.71 -3.65 13.82
N ALA A 156 -4.65 -4.97 13.68
CA ALA A 156 -3.48 -5.76 14.06
C ALA A 156 -2.25 -5.38 13.22
N LEU A 157 -2.43 -5.27 11.90
CA LEU A 157 -1.35 -4.93 10.96
C LEU A 157 -0.87 -3.49 11.13
N ARG A 158 -1.77 -2.54 11.38
CA ARG A 158 -1.41 -1.14 11.69
C ARG A 158 -0.69 -1.00 13.03
N ALA A 159 -1.05 -1.80 14.03
CA ALA A 159 -0.36 -1.80 15.32
C ALA A 159 1.07 -2.34 15.22
N ARG A 160 1.32 -3.31 14.34
CA ARG A 160 2.61 -3.95 14.15
C ARG A 160 3.06 -3.96 12.68
N PRO A 161 3.28 -2.80 12.06
CA PRO A 161 3.68 -2.73 10.67
C PRO A 161 5.04 -3.44 10.48
N ARG A 162 5.16 -4.23 9.42
CA ARG A 162 6.36 -5.02 9.07
C ARG A 162 6.66 -6.20 9.99
N ASP A 163 5.76 -6.59 10.88
CA ASP A 163 5.89 -7.84 11.65
C ASP A 163 5.56 -9.03 10.72
N THR A 164 6.60 -9.63 10.15
CA THR A 164 6.47 -10.76 9.22
C THR A 164 5.95 -12.03 9.88
N ALA A 165 6.13 -12.19 11.19
CA ALA A 165 5.57 -13.31 11.94
C ALA A 165 4.05 -13.17 12.06
N LEU A 166 3.57 -11.96 12.37
CA LEU A 166 2.14 -11.65 12.38
C LEU A 166 1.55 -11.78 10.97
N ALA A 167 2.22 -11.26 9.94
CA ALA A 167 1.77 -11.39 8.55
C ALA A 167 1.61 -12.86 8.13
N GLY A 168 2.60 -13.71 8.43
CA GLY A 168 2.52 -15.15 8.17
C GLY A 168 1.40 -15.86 8.94
N LEU A 169 1.10 -15.39 10.16
CA LEU A 169 -0.01 -15.92 10.95
C LEU A 169 -1.36 -15.50 10.34
N VAL A 170 -1.50 -14.25 9.93
CA VAL A 170 -2.70 -13.74 9.24
C VAL A 170 -2.96 -14.53 7.96
N VAL A 171 -1.95 -14.71 7.08
CA VAL A 171 -2.12 -15.52 5.87
C VAL A 171 -2.56 -16.95 6.20
N ARG A 172 -1.95 -17.60 7.19
CA ARG A 172 -2.36 -18.96 7.60
C ARG A 172 -3.80 -19.02 8.07
N HIS A 173 -4.25 -18.03 8.85
CA HIS A 173 -5.61 -17.98 9.36
C HIS A 173 -6.63 -17.76 8.25
N LEU A 174 -6.36 -16.81 7.36
CA LEU A 174 -7.15 -16.54 6.17
C LEU A 174 -7.19 -17.77 5.23
N ALA A 175 -6.05 -18.39 4.94
CA ALA A 175 -5.98 -19.58 4.09
C ALA A 175 -6.71 -20.79 4.68
N ALA A 176 -6.82 -20.89 6.01
CA ALA A 176 -7.64 -21.90 6.69
C ALA A 176 -9.15 -21.57 6.67
N GLY A 177 -9.57 -20.45 6.06
CA GLY A 177 -10.97 -20.00 6.09
C GLY A 177 -11.45 -19.65 7.50
N LEU A 178 -10.56 -19.12 8.35
CA LEU A 178 -10.80 -18.78 9.74
C LEU A 178 -11.21 -19.99 10.63
N ALA A 179 -10.92 -21.20 10.19
CA ALA A 179 -11.37 -22.42 10.87
C ALA A 179 -10.60 -22.72 12.17
N ASP A 180 -9.45 -22.09 12.42
CA ASP A 180 -8.66 -22.28 13.64
C ASP A 180 -8.86 -21.09 14.61
N PRO A 181 -9.72 -21.22 15.64
CA PRO A 181 -9.97 -20.13 16.59
C PRO A 181 -8.74 -19.69 17.39
N SER A 182 -7.73 -20.58 17.55
CA SER A 182 -6.52 -20.27 18.33
C SER A 182 -5.65 -19.19 17.67
N LEU A 183 -5.78 -19.01 16.36
CA LEU A 183 -5.04 -17.98 15.60
C LEU A 183 -5.58 -16.56 15.83
N TRP A 184 -6.79 -16.42 16.37
CA TRP A 184 -7.33 -15.10 16.70
C TRP A 184 -6.63 -14.43 17.89
N GLU A 185 -6.26 -15.20 18.90
CA GLU A 185 -5.68 -14.62 20.13
C GLU A 185 -4.44 -13.75 19.86
N PRO A 186 -3.41 -14.18 19.08
CA PRO A 186 -2.29 -13.31 18.76
C PRO A 186 -2.66 -12.13 17.83
N ILE A 187 -3.67 -12.27 16.97
CA ILE A 187 -4.17 -11.18 16.12
C ILE A 187 -4.87 -10.12 16.98
N ASP A 188 -5.77 -10.54 17.89
CA ASP A 188 -6.49 -9.62 18.77
C ASP A 188 -5.56 -8.92 19.76
N ARG A 189 -4.54 -9.62 20.26
CA ARG A 189 -3.51 -9.02 21.09
C ARG A 189 -2.79 -7.91 20.32
N ALA A 190 -2.39 -8.15 19.07
CA ALA A 190 -1.80 -7.12 18.23
C ALA A 190 -2.78 -5.97 17.97
N ALA A 191 -4.03 -6.27 17.63
CA ALA A 191 -5.05 -5.24 17.37
C ALA A 191 -5.31 -4.35 18.59
N SER A 192 -5.25 -4.90 19.82
CA SER A 192 -5.43 -4.13 21.06
C SER A 192 -4.32 -3.11 21.30
N GLU A 193 -3.12 -3.35 20.78
CA GLU A 193 -1.99 -2.42 20.88
C GLU A 193 -2.20 -1.14 20.06
N LEU A 194 -3.16 -1.12 19.13
CA LEU A 194 -3.40 0.05 18.29
C LEU A 194 -4.06 1.20 19.07
N ALA A 195 -4.92 0.93 20.04
CA ALA A 195 -5.69 1.97 20.72
C ALA A 195 -4.82 3.09 21.36
N PRO A 196 -3.77 2.79 22.13
CA PRO A 196 -2.89 3.84 22.65
C PRO A 196 -2.10 4.56 21.55
N ILE A 197 -1.81 3.90 20.42
CA ILE A 197 -1.15 4.52 19.27
C ILE A 197 -2.12 5.49 18.57
N GLU A 198 -3.38 5.11 18.39
CA GLU A 198 -4.42 5.99 17.83
C GLU A 198 -4.63 7.24 18.71
N GLU A 199 -4.65 7.08 20.01
CA GLU A 199 -4.76 8.22 20.93
C GLU A 199 -3.54 9.15 20.83
N ALA A 200 -2.33 8.60 20.79
CA ALA A 200 -1.12 9.39 20.55
C ALA A 200 -1.18 10.09 19.19
N THR A 201 -1.67 9.41 18.15
CA THR A 201 -1.83 9.98 16.81
C THR A 201 -2.78 11.18 16.78
N ARG A 202 -3.92 11.11 17.51
CA ARG A 202 -4.85 12.25 17.61
C ARG A 202 -4.21 13.47 18.28
N ARG A 203 -3.36 13.24 19.30
CA ARG A 203 -2.59 14.34 19.92
C ARG A 203 -1.60 14.96 18.92
N VAL A 204 -0.88 14.16 18.15
CA VAL A 204 0.03 14.64 17.10
C VAL A 204 -0.74 15.40 16.02
N ALA A 205 -1.89 14.89 15.60
CA ALA A 205 -2.76 15.51 14.59
C ALA A 205 -3.29 16.89 15.02
N ALA A 206 -3.32 17.22 16.31
CA ALA A 206 -3.67 18.56 16.78
C ALA A 206 -2.71 19.66 16.24
N GLY A 207 -1.49 19.27 15.86
CA GLY A 207 -0.49 20.17 15.28
C GLY A 207 -0.68 20.49 13.79
N TYR A 208 -1.69 19.95 13.12
CA TYR A 208 -1.95 20.29 11.72
C TYR A 208 -2.24 21.80 11.56
N SER A 209 -1.57 22.43 10.61
CA SER A 209 -1.93 23.75 10.06
C SER A 209 -2.65 23.56 8.72
N VAL A 210 -3.61 24.44 8.42
CA VAL A 210 -4.33 24.42 7.14
C VAL A 210 -3.88 25.58 6.28
N VAL A 211 -3.46 25.28 5.06
CA VAL A 211 -2.97 26.24 4.07
C VAL A 211 -3.96 26.28 2.90
N GLN A 212 -4.31 27.48 2.42
CA GLN A 212 -5.15 27.64 1.23
C GLN A 212 -4.32 27.39 -0.03
N LEU A 213 -4.92 26.71 -1.00
CA LEU A 213 -4.29 26.42 -2.28
C LEU A 213 -4.73 27.43 -3.34
N VAL A 214 -3.80 27.85 -4.19
CA VAL A 214 -4.09 28.57 -5.42
C VAL A 214 -4.39 27.59 -6.53
N GLU A 215 -5.16 28.02 -7.53
CA GLU A 215 -5.48 27.19 -8.68
C GLU A 215 -4.22 26.66 -9.37
N ARG A 216 -4.19 25.38 -9.65
CA ARG A 216 -3.11 24.70 -10.38
C ARG A 216 -3.68 23.70 -11.37
N LYS A 217 -3.05 23.60 -12.53
CA LYS A 217 -3.36 22.56 -13.51
C LYS A 217 -3.16 21.18 -12.89
N GLY A 218 -4.15 20.30 -13.03
CA GLY A 218 -4.12 18.95 -12.48
C GLY A 218 -4.62 18.85 -11.02
N VAL A 219 -4.95 19.95 -10.37
CA VAL A 219 -5.62 19.97 -9.06
C VAL A 219 -7.10 20.29 -9.28
N PRO A 220 -8.03 19.38 -8.88
CA PRO A 220 -9.46 19.63 -9.03
C PRO A 220 -9.90 20.89 -8.28
N PRO A 221 -10.85 21.71 -8.81
CA PRO A 221 -11.32 22.93 -8.15
C PRO A 221 -11.97 22.70 -6.78
N SER A 222 -12.40 21.48 -6.48
CA SER A 222 -12.92 21.07 -5.17
C SER A 222 -11.84 20.98 -4.10
N VAL A 223 -10.58 20.82 -4.48
CA VAL A 223 -9.42 20.71 -3.58
C VAL A 223 -8.82 22.10 -3.36
N ARG A 224 -9.21 22.77 -2.27
CA ARG A 224 -8.88 24.19 -2.00
C ARG A 224 -7.92 24.40 -0.83
N SER A 225 -7.58 23.36 -0.10
CA SER A 225 -6.75 23.47 1.10
C SER A 225 -5.89 22.22 1.30
N LEU A 226 -4.78 22.42 2.02
CA LEU A 226 -3.83 21.41 2.41
C LEU A 226 -3.64 21.47 3.93
N ALA A 227 -3.78 20.32 4.59
CA ALA A 227 -3.38 20.14 5.98
C ALA A 227 -1.90 19.74 6.03
N PHE A 228 -1.07 20.59 6.61
CA PHE A 228 0.37 20.40 6.75
C PHE A 228 0.76 20.04 8.18
N LEU A 229 1.59 19.00 8.32
CA LEU A 229 2.13 18.60 9.61
C LEU A 229 3.58 18.13 9.47
N ASP A 230 4.47 18.72 10.28
CA ASP A 230 5.83 18.19 10.46
C ASP A 230 5.88 17.37 11.75
N VAL A 231 6.18 16.07 11.62
CA VAL A 231 6.33 15.14 12.74
C VAL A 231 7.78 14.88 13.11
N THR A 232 8.75 15.53 12.48
CA THR A 232 10.18 15.34 12.81
C THR A 232 10.53 15.60 14.27
N PRO A 233 9.87 16.54 14.99
CA PRO A 233 10.10 16.74 16.44
C PRO A 233 9.44 15.64 17.31
N HIS A 234 8.59 14.79 16.72
CA HIS A 234 7.83 13.80 17.48
C HIS A 234 8.60 12.49 17.58
N HIS A 235 8.95 12.07 18.80
CA HIS A 235 9.73 10.85 19.05
C HIS A 235 8.88 9.62 19.42
N GLY A 236 7.56 9.74 19.50
CA GLY A 236 6.65 8.67 19.87
C GLY A 236 6.15 7.87 18.66
N ARG A 237 5.53 6.73 18.93
CA ARG A 237 4.81 5.97 17.89
C ARG A 237 3.53 6.68 17.52
N TYR A 238 3.24 6.73 16.24
CA TYR A 238 1.95 7.17 15.69
C TYR A 238 1.53 6.26 14.54
N ASP A 239 0.24 6.22 14.28
CA ASP A 239 -0.34 5.53 13.14
C ASP A 239 -0.40 6.49 11.94
N LYS A 240 0.43 6.24 10.96
CA LYS A 240 0.54 7.11 9.78
C LYS A 240 -0.74 7.14 8.97
N THR A 241 -1.45 6.02 8.87
CA THR A 241 -2.73 5.94 8.14
C THR A 241 -3.76 6.84 8.81
N LEU A 242 -3.97 6.69 10.13
CA LEU A 242 -4.89 7.54 10.87
C LEU A 242 -4.48 9.02 10.81
N LEU A 243 -3.17 9.31 10.88
CA LEU A 243 -2.68 10.69 10.81
C LEU A 243 -3.07 11.35 9.49
N LEU A 244 -2.90 10.67 8.36
CA LEU A 244 -3.29 11.17 7.05
C LEU A 244 -4.82 11.33 6.93
N LEU A 245 -5.61 10.39 7.43
CA LEU A 245 -7.08 10.50 7.44
C LEU A 245 -7.54 11.72 8.25
N LEU A 246 -6.97 11.95 9.44
CA LEU A 246 -7.26 13.13 10.27
C LEU A 246 -6.86 14.45 9.58
N GLY A 247 -5.82 14.43 8.73
CA GLY A 247 -5.48 15.56 7.87
C GLY A 247 -6.51 15.78 6.76
N GLN A 248 -6.99 14.71 6.13
CA GLN A 248 -8.02 14.75 5.08
C GLN A 248 -9.41 15.18 5.61
N GLU A 249 -9.69 15.00 6.89
CA GLU A 249 -10.89 15.56 7.53
C GLU A 249 -10.84 17.10 7.63
N ARG A 250 -9.63 17.69 7.60
CA ARG A 250 -9.41 19.15 7.74
C ARG A 250 -9.23 19.86 6.40
N ALA A 251 -8.75 19.14 5.38
CA ALA A 251 -8.43 19.73 4.09
C ALA A 251 -8.53 18.68 2.97
N GLY A 252 -8.62 19.13 1.73
CA GLY A 252 -8.68 18.24 0.56
C GLY A 252 -7.40 17.40 0.34
N VAL A 253 -6.26 17.88 0.87
CA VAL A 253 -4.97 17.18 0.87
C VAL A 253 -4.38 17.17 2.26
N ALA A 254 -3.85 16.03 2.70
CA ALA A 254 -3.02 15.91 3.90
C ALA A 254 -1.55 15.73 3.49
N LEU A 255 -0.64 16.46 4.13
CA LEU A 255 0.81 16.32 3.93
C LEU A 255 1.50 16.19 5.28
N VAL A 256 2.25 15.11 5.44
CA VAL A 256 3.04 14.80 6.64
C VAL A 256 4.51 14.75 6.28
N VAL A 257 5.31 15.57 6.95
CA VAL A 257 6.77 15.59 6.84
C VAL A 257 7.35 14.72 7.95
N ASP A 258 8.20 13.76 7.56
CA ASP A 258 8.96 12.91 8.46
C ASP A 258 10.47 13.20 8.28
N THR A 259 11.34 12.47 8.98
CA THR A 259 12.80 12.71 8.95
C THR A 259 13.36 12.69 7.52
N ASP A 260 13.03 11.66 6.74
CA ASP A 260 13.59 11.46 5.39
C ASP A 260 12.55 11.57 4.28
N THR A 261 11.26 11.59 4.62
CA THR A 261 10.17 11.48 3.65
C THR A 261 9.07 12.51 3.89
N VAL A 262 8.42 12.85 2.80
CA VAL A 262 7.14 13.56 2.79
C VAL A 262 6.09 12.60 2.26
N THR A 263 4.98 12.46 2.98
CA THR A 263 3.82 11.71 2.50
C THR A 263 2.69 12.68 2.24
N VAL A 264 2.16 12.62 1.03
CA VAL A 264 0.99 13.41 0.63
C VAL A 264 -0.15 12.46 0.27
N ALA A 265 -1.34 12.78 0.75
CA ALA A 265 -2.53 11.96 0.57
C ALA A 265 -3.77 12.83 0.32
N ALA A 266 -4.66 12.34 -0.53
CA ALA A 266 -6.00 12.85 -0.75
C ALA A 266 -6.99 11.68 -0.69
N ARG A 267 -8.27 11.98 -0.62
CA ARG A 267 -9.30 10.93 -0.72
C ARG A 267 -9.17 10.20 -2.05
N PHE A 268 -9.42 8.92 -2.05
CA PHE A 268 -9.34 8.08 -3.25
C PHE A 268 -10.24 8.59 -4.38
N ASP A 269 -11.41 9.12 -4.04
CA ASP A 269 -12.41 9.69 -4.95
C ASP A 269 -12.22 11.20 -5.24
N SER A 270 -11.09 11.80 -4.84
CA SER A 270 -10.84 13.25 -4.98
C SER A 270 -10.62 13.72 -6.41
N GLY A 271 -10.31 12.82 -7.33
CA GLY A 271 -9.88 13.15 -8.69
C GLY A 271 -8.44 13.69 -8.79
N LEU A 272 -7.67 13.68 -7.68
CA LEU A 272 -6.24 14.02 -7.69
C LEU A 272 -5.40 12.83 -8.14
N SER A 273 -4.35 13.12 -8.93
CA SER A 273 -3.26 12.20 -9.21
C SER A 273 -1.93 12.83 -8.83
N PHE A 274 -1.38 12.43 -7.68
CA PHE A 274 -0.03 12.86 -7.30
C PHE A 274 1.04 12.27 -8.21
N LEU A 275 0.75 11.17 -8.90
CA LEU A 275 1.66 10.61 -9.90
C LEU A 275 1.86 11.61 -11.05
N GLU A 276 0.77 12.16 -11.59
CA GLU A 276 0.82 13.17 -12.64
C GLU A 276 1.41 14.49 -12.13
N LEU A 277 0.94 14.99 -10.99
CA LEU A 277 1.40 16.26 -10.43
C LEU A 277 2.90 16.26 -10.12
N LEU A 278 3.44 15.15 -9.64
CA LEU A 278 4.83 15.05 -9.22
C LEU A 278 5.74 14.37 -10.25
N GLY A 279 5.18 13.94 -11.39
CA GLY A 279 5.92 13.25 -12.45
C GLY A 279 6.51 11.91 -11.98
N LEU A 280 5.71 11.10 -11.28
CA LEU A 280 6.11 9.79 -10.80
C LEU A 280 5.66 8.70 -11.77
N SER A 281 6.50 7.69 -11.97
CA SER A 281 6.21 6.59 -12.90
C SER A 281 5.15 5.62 -12.40
N GLY A 282 4.86 5.59 -11.10
CA GLY A 282 3.86 4.67 -10.54
C GLY A 282 3.68 4.73 -9.05
N GLY A 283 2.73 3.97 -8.56
CA GLY A 283 2.30 3.87 -7.17
C GLY A 283 0.79 4.05 -7.02
N MET A 284 0.34 4.53 -5.89
CA MET A 284 -1.06 4.88 -5.65
C MET A 284 -1.30 6.34 -6.05
N PRO A 285 -2.24 6.66 -6.96
CA PRO A 285 -2.44 8.03 -7.46
C PRO A 285 -2.71 9.05 -6.36
N THR A 286 -3.46 8.68 -5.34
CA THR A 286 -3.90 9.59 -4.26
C THR A 286 -3.07 9.51 -2.98
N LEU A 287 -2.02 8.68 -2.95
CA LEU A 287 -1.12 8.55 -1.80
C LEU A 287 0.31 8.27 -2.27
N VAL A 288 1.23 9.19 -2.01
CA VAL A 288 2.65 8.98 -2.32
C VAL A 288 3.55 9.38 -1.15
N SER A 289 4.62 8.62 -0.96
CA SER A 289 5.72 8.96 -0.04
C SER A 289 6.97 9.19 -0.86
N ILE A 290 7.51 10.41 -0.81
CA ILE A 290 8.67 10.85 -1.59
C ILE A 290 9.78 11.37 -0.68
N PRO A 291 11.03 11.48 -1.16
CA PRO A 291 12.13 12.04 -0.37
C PRO A 291 11.84 13.47 0.12
N LYS A 292 12.20 13.77 1.37
CA LYS A 292 11.97 15.10 2.01
C LYS A 292 12.54 16.26 1.19
N LYS A 293 13.65 16.06 0.47
CA LYS A 293 14.24 17.08 -0.42
C LYS A 293 13.30 17.61 -1.51
N ARG A 294 12.20 16.90 -1.80
CA ARG A 294 11.15 17.33 -2.74
C ARG A 294 10.00 18.08 -2.06
N LEU A 295 10.10 18.41 -0.77
CA LEU A 295 9.01 19.04 -0.01
C LEU A 295 8.52 20.32 -0.66
N GLN A 296 9.41 21.27 -0.93
CA GLN A 296 9.04 22.56 -1.55
C GLN A 296 8.38 22.36 -2.92
N GLU A 297 9.01 21.56 -3.80
CA GLU A 297 8.43 21.20 -5.10
C GLU A 297 7.02 20.61 -4.96
N THR A 298 6.83 19.72 -4.00
CA THR A 298 5.53 19.08 -3.75
C THR A 298 4.47 20.09 -3.33
N LEU A 299 4.81 20.97 -2.39
CA LEU A 299 3.92 22.04 -1.94
C LEU A 299 3.50 22.96 -3.10
N GLU A 300 4.46 23.41 -3.90
CA GLU A 300 4.19 24.29 -5.05
C GLU A 300 3.33 23.59 -6.12
N ARG A 301 3.59 22.29 -6.40
CA ARG A 301 2.82 21.53 -7.39
C ARG A 301 1.39 21.25 -6.95
N VAL A 302 1.17 21.03 -5.67
CA VAL A 302 -0.18 20.83 -5.12
C VAL A 302 -0.96 22.16 -5.05
N GLY A 303 -0.29 23.29 -5.15
CA GLY A 303 -0.93 24.62 -5.22
C GLY A 303 -0.70 25.50 -3.99
N VAL A 304 0.29 25.19 -3.15
CA VAL A 304 0.73 26.14 -2.11
C VAL A 304 1.48 27.29 -2.80
N ASP A 305 1.21 28.54 -2.35
CA ASP A 305 1.96 29.69 -2.83
C ASP A 305 3.46 29.54 -2.57
N ARG A 306 4.30 30.03 -3.48
CA ARG A 306 5.74 29.83 -3.44
C ARG A 306 6.42 30.36 -2.18
N ALA A 307 5.99 31.53 -1.69
CA ALA A 307 6.55 32.10 -0.47
C ALA A 307 6.21 31.27 0.75
N GLU A 308 4.95 30.81 0.82
CA GLU A 308 4.48 29.91 1.87
C GLU A 308 5.12 28.52 1.76
N ALA A 309 5.28 27.97 0.57
CA ALA A 309 5.98 26.70 0.35
C ALA A 309 7.44 26.76 0.82
N SER A 310 8.15 27.85 0.55
CA SER A 310 9.51 28.06 1.04
C SER A 310 9.56 28.17 2.57
N ARG A 311 8.58 28.83 3.19
CA ARG A 311 8.48 28.94 4.66
C ARG A 311 8.22 27.58 5.33
N LEU A 312 7.39 26.75 4.72
CA LEU A 312 7.06 25.41 5.25
C LEU A 312 8.18 24.38 5.01
N ALA A 313 9.04 24.62 4.03
CA ALA A 313 10.13 23.70 3.67
C ALA A 313 11.46 24.00 4.40
N GLY A 314 11.62 25.18 4.94
CA GLY A 314 12.83 25.63 5.65
C GLY A 314 12.74 25.47 7.12
#